data_c63673ff6560621ae9a0df6851350b6b
#
_entry.id   c63673ff6560621ae9a0df6851350b6b
#
_cell.length_a   1.000
_cell.length_b   1.000
_cell.length_c   1.000
_cell.angle_alpha   90.00
_cell.angle_beta   90.00
_cell.angle_gamma   90.00
#
_symmetry.space_group_name_H-M   'P 1'
#
loop_
_entity.id
_entity.type
_entity.pdbx_description
1 polymer ?
#
loop_
_entity_poly.entity_id
_entity_poly.type
_entity_poly.pdbx_seq_one_letter_code
_entity_poly.pdbx_strand_id
1 'polypeptide(L)'
;IAQKRIPALIMVQIANGGGDAQGHERLKYNDGDDAGSTDFQFMLKGAIKEVGVLLILNHYYQQRTGHYPLGEHFNARQAPRDQDALLQLAREHFDPALMPRILGVGDTVTSNTRTLDGQQQQLRGGSDRGFLSLVQRLGEAFDSNNTLAYIDSSNGEVARPGIDLAHLQCCTNDPSLAPWPAFAGISDSADPLKLDVVFCGGHRQYVEFFCALAEGYVGR
;
A
#
# COMPACT_ATOMS: atom_id res chain seq x y z
N ILE A 1 12.95 -26.34 0.44
CA ILE A 1 13.46 -27.07 -0.76
C ILE A 1 13.70 -26.07 -1.90
N ALA A 2 12.78 -25.16 -2.21
CA ALA A 2 12.92 -24.17 -3.27
C ALA A 2 14.10 -23.21 -3.05
N GLN A 3 14.29 -22.69 -1.83
CA GLN A 3 15.38 -21.79 -1.48
C GLN A 3 16.79 -22.38 -1.64
N LYS A 4 16.92 -23.71 -1.50
CA LYS A 4 18.22 -24.39 -1.70
C LYS A 4 18.58 -24.55 -3.17
N ARG A 5 17.57 -24.64 -4.06
CA ARG A 5 17.77 -24.84 -5.51
C ARG A 5 17.80 -23.53 -6.29
N ILE A 6 17.07 -22.52 -5.81
CA ILE A 6 16.98 -21.20 -6.46
C ILE A 6 17.17 -20.14 -5.35
N PRO A 7 18.42 -19.75 -5.05
CA PRO A 7 18.71 -18.82 -3.96
C PRO A 7 18.05 -17.43 -4.12
N ALA A 8 17.69 -17.05 -5.35
CA ALA A 8 17.01 -15.80 -5.66
C ALA A 8 15.49 -15.86 -5.44
N LEU A 9 14.91 -17.05 -5.19
CA LEU A 9 13.49 -17.21 -4.94
C LEU A 9 13.20 -17.12 -3.45
N ILE A 10 12.23 -16.31 -3.09
CA ILE A 10 11.63 -16.29 -1.75
C ILE A 10 10.19 -16.75 -1.83
N MET A 11 9.74 -17.41 -0.79
CA MET A 11 8.35 -17.73 -0.57
C MET A 11 7.87 -16.89 0.61
N VAL A 12 6.81 -16.13 0.40
CA VAL A 12 6.13 -15.37 1.43
C VAL A 12 4.75 -15.97 1.64
N GLN A 13 4.45 -16.33 2.87
CA GLN A 13 3.10 -16.74 3.26
C GLN A 13 2.36 -15.49 3.72
N ILE A 14 1.19 -15.25 3.16
CA ILE A 14 0.30 -14.16 3.53
C ILE A 14 -0.95 -14.79 4.12
N ALA A 15 -1.07 -14.71 5.44
CA ALA A 15 -2.27 -15.18 6.14
C ALA A 15 -3.31 -14.05 6.18
N ASN A 16 -4.31 -14.16 5.33
CA ASN A 16 -5.39 -13.17 5.26
C ASN A 16 -6.45 -13.37 6.36
N GLY A 17 -6.32 -14.41 7.17
CA GLY A 17 -7.18 -14.70 8.32
C GLY A 17 -6.88 -13.90 9.59
N GLY A 18 -5.85 -13.07 9.58
CA GLY A 18 -5.39 -12.34 10.77
C GLY A 18 -4.67 -13.23 11.78
N GLY A 19 -4.42 -12.70 12.96
CA GLY A 19 -3.82 -13.43 14.08
C GLY A 19 -4.80 -13.65 15.22
N ASP A 20 -4.52 -14.64 16.06
CA ASP A 20 -5.20 -14.81 17.35
C ASP A 20 -4.68 -13.77 18.37
N ALA A 21 -5.24 -13.79 19.58
CA ALA A 21 -4.85 -12.88 20.67
C ALA A 21 -3.37 -13.06 21.09
N GLN A 22 -2.75 -14.18 20.75
CA GLN A 22 -1.34 -14.51 21.03
C GLN A 22 -0.42 -14.18 19.85
N GLY A 23 -0.98 -13.71 18.72
CA GLY A 23 -0.21 -13.36 17.52
C GLY A 23 0.06 -14.53 16.57
N HIS A 24 -0.49 -15.71 16.84
CA HIS A 24 -0.40 -16.82 15.88
C HIS A 24 -1.31 -16.58 14.69
N GLU A 25 -0.85 -16.92 13.49
CA GLU A 25 -1.67 -16.88 12.29
C GLU A 25 -2.89 -17.78 12.41
N ARG A 26 -4.06 -17.23 12.12
CA ARG A 26 -5.27 -18.02 11.92
C ARG A 26 -5.23 -18.58 10.52
N LEU A 27 -4.97 -19.89 10.42
CA LEU A 27 -5.24 -20.62 9.18
C LEU A 27 -6.75 -20.80 9.10
N LYS A 28 -7.39 -20.08 8.18
CA LYS A 28 -8.80 -20.30 7.87
C LYS A 28 -8.90 -21.33 6.76
N TYR A 29 -9.56 -22.44 7.06
CA TYR A 29 -10.07 -23.35 6.06
C TYR A 29 -11.43 -22.81 5.60
N ASN A 30 -11.72 -22.93 4.30
CA ASN A 30 -12.97 -22.44 3.69
C ASN A 30 -14.19 -23.20 4.19
N ASP A 31 -14.64 -22.93 5.38
CA ASP A 31 -15.90 -23.42 5.93
C ASP A 31 -16.90 -22.25 6.07
N GLY A 32 -17.58 -21.92 4.96
CA GLY A 32 -18.67 -20.95 4.94
C GLY A 32 -18.25 -19.50 4.77
N ASP A 33 -19.14 -18.57 5.16
CA ASP A 33 -19.05 -17.12 4.91
C ASP A 33 -17.91 -16.39 5.65
N ASP A 34 -17.16 -17.10 6.49
CA ASP A 34 -16.05 -16.56 7.27
C ASP A 34 -14.68 -17.01 6.74
N ALA A 35 -14.61 -17.33 5.46
CA ALA A 35 -13.42 -17.83 4.80
C ALA A 35 -12.41 -16.73 4.53
N GLY A 36 -11.30 -16.75 5.29
CA GLY A 36 -10.07 -16.08 4.86
C GLY A 36 -9.28 -16.97 3.93
N SER A 37 -8.41 -16.41 3.12
CA SER A 37 -7.45 -17.15 2.32
C SER A 37 -6.04 -17.05 2.91
N THR A 38 -5.24 -18.08 2.68
CA THR A 38 -3.79 -18.04 2.91
C THR A 38 -3.11 -18.14 1.56
N ASP A 39 -2.40 -17.08 1.20
CA ASP A 39 -1.69 -17.03 -0.07
C ASP A 39 -0.23 -17.36 0.12
N PHE A 40 0.31 -18.16 -0.79
CA PHE A 40 1.75 -18.38 -0.89
C PHE A 40 2.27 -17.67 -2.13
N GLN A 41 3.04 -16.60 -1.92
CA GLN A 41 3.66 -15.86 -3.01
C GLN A 41 5.10 -16.32 -3.22
N PHE A 42 5.41 -16.73 -4.43
CA PHE A 42 6.77 -17.01 -4.87
C PHE A 42 7.28 -15.81 -5.66
N MET A 43 8.28 -15.14 -5.15
CA MET A 43 8.82 -13.95 -5.80
C MET A 43 10.34 -13.98 -5.86
N LEU A 44 10.88 -13.28 -6.83
CA LEU A 44 12.32 -13.05 -6.88
C LEU A 44 12.73 -12.12 -5.73
N LYS A 45 13.84 -12.47 -5.11
CA LYS A 45 14.43 -11.65 -4.05
C LYS A 45 14.72 -10.24 -4.56
N GLY A 46 14.07 -9.24 -3.99
CA GLY A 46 14.18 -7.83 -4.39
C GLY A 46 13.05 -7.33 -5.29
N ALA A 47 12.15 -8.19 -5.75
CA ALA A 47 10.93 -7.76 -6.43
C ALA A 47 9.94 -7.22 -5.38
N ILE A 48 10.04 -5.94 -5.08
CA ILE A 48 9.17 -5.21 -4.16
C ILE A 48 8.46 -4.09 -4.91
N LYS A 49 7.25 -3.75 -4.48
CA LYS A 49 6.40 -2.72 -5.15
C LYS A 49 7.06 -1.36 -5.16
N GLU A 50 7.83 -1.03 -4.14
CA GLU A 50 8.59 0.22 -4.01
C GLU A 50 9.59 0.42 -5.16
N VAL A 51 10.30 -0.62 -5.55
CA VAL A 51 11.20 -0.55 -6.72
C VAL A 51 10.40 -0.33 -8.00
N GLY A 52 9.19 -0.87 -8.09
CA GLY A 52 8.27 -0.62 -9.20
C GLY A 52 7.95 0.87 -9.39
N VAL A 53 7.79 1.62 -8.30
CA VAL A 53 7.59 3.08 -8.35
C VAL A 53 8.77 3.77 -9.05
N LEU A 54 10.01 3.44 -8.67
CA LEU A 54 11.20 4.02 -9.28
C LEU A 54 11.38 3.62 -10.75
N LEU A 55 11.01 2.38 -11.10
CA LEU A 55 11.04 1.92 -12.49
C LEU A 55 10.05 2.69 -13.36
N ILE A 56 8.83 2.93 -12.87
CA ILE A 56 7.82 3.74 -13.57
C ILE A 56 8.34 5.17 -13.75
N LEU A 57 8.90 5.78 -12.70
CA LEU A 57 9.50 7.11 -12.78
C LEU A 57 10.65 7.16 -13.78
N ASN A 58 11.54 6.18 -13.75
CA ASN A 58 12.68 6.10 -14.68
C ASN A 58 12.21 6.09 -16.16
N HIS A 59 11.14 5.35 -16.46
CA HIS A 59 10.50 5.36 -17.78
C HIS A 59 9.80 6.68 -18.09
N TYR A 60 9.11 7.28 -17.14
CA TYR A 60 8.47 8.58 -17.30
C TYR A 60 9.48 9.66 -17.70
N TYR A 61 10.62 9.71 -17.00
CA TYR A 61 11.69 10.66 -17.34
C TYR A 61 12.28 10.39 -18.71
N GLN A 62 12.48 9.12 -19.08
CA GLN A 62 12.95 8.78 -20.41
C GLN A 62 12.00 9.27 -21.51
N GLN A 63 10.70 9.13 -21.33
CA GLN A 63 9.72 9.64 -22.31
C GLN A 63 9.73 11.17 -22.41
N ARG A 64 10.06 11.87 -21.32
CA ARG A 64 10.09 13.33 -21.27
C ARG A 64 11.40 13.93 -21.75
N THR A 65 12.51 13.27 -21.49
CA THR A 65 13.87 13.81 -21.67
C THR A 65 14.71 13.02 -22.66
N GLY A 66 14.27 11.85 -23.07
CA GLY A 66 15.08 10.90 -23.85
C GLY A 66 16.12 10.15 -23.04
N HIS A 67 16.19 10.37 -21.72
CA HIS A 67 17.22 9.80 -20.84
C HIS A 67 16.62 9.03 -19.68
N TYR A 68 17.25 7.91 -19.29
CA TYR A 68 16.95 7.13 -18.10
C TYR A 68 17.81 7.59 -16.92
N PRO A 69 17.29 8.34 -15.94
CA PRO A 69 18.09 8.85 -14.83
C PRO A 69 18.76 7.77 -13.99
N LEU A 70 18.10 6.63 -13.81
CA LEU A 70 18.64 5.47 -13.08
C LEU A 70 19.40 4.48 -13.99
N GLY A 71 19.53 4.80 -15.28
CA GLY A 71 20.09 3.93 -16.29
C GLY A 71 19.04 3.05 -16.98
N GLU A 72 19.30 2.69 -18.23
CA GLU A 72 18.39 1.87 -19.08
C GLU A 72 18.20 0.46 -18.51
N HIS A 73 19.20 -0.08 -17.85
CA HIS A 73 19.18 -1.43 -17.29
C HIS A 73 18.88 -1.50 -15.80
N PHE A 74 18.46 -0.37 -15.18
CA PHE A 74 18.05 -0.36 -13.79
C PHE A 74 16.92 -1.37 -13.55
N ASN A 75 17.07 -2.20 -12.54
CA ASN A 75 16.13 -3.29 -12.26
C ASN A 75 16.09 -3.63 -10.76
N ALA A 76 15.12 -4.44 -10.37
CA ALA A 76 14.87 -4.82 -8.97
C ALA A 76 16.04 -5.57 -8.29
N ARG A 77 16.98 -6.13 -9.03
CA ARG A 77 18.16 -6.81 -8.45
C ARG A 77 19.24 -5.82 -8.03
N GLN A 78 19.32 -4.68 -8.72
CA GLN A 78 20.29 -3.62 -8.47
C GLN A 78 19.77 -2.57 -7.48
N ALA A 79 18.44 -2.45 -7.37
CA ALA A 79 17.81 -1.48 -6.49
C ALA A 79 18.08 -1.77 -5.01
N PRO A 80 18.25 -0.73 -4.19
CA PRO A 80 18.21 -0.84 -2.74
C PRO A 80 16.87 -1.46 -2.27
N ARG A 81 16.86 -2.06 -1.07
CA ARG A 81 15.64 -2.63 -0.48
C ARG A 81 15.09 -1.79 0.65
N ASP A 82 15.91 -0.94 1.16
CA ASP A 82 15.57 -0.01 2.21
C ASP A 82 14.91 1.24 1.61
N GLN A 83 13.83 1.70 2.23
CA GLN A 83 13.07 2.86 1.73
C GLN A 83 13.87 4.16 1.76
N ASP A 84 14.75 4.34 2.76
CA ASP A 84 15.57 5.55 2.85
C ASP A 84 16.58 5.57 1.70
N ALA A 85 17.17 4.43 1.39
CA ALA A 85 18.08 4.29 0.26
C ALA A 85 17.36 4.46 -1.09
N LEU A 86 16.13 3.98 -1.25
CA LEU A 86 15.32 4.22 -2.45
C LEU A 86 14.97 5.71 -2.61
N LEU A 87 14.61 6.38 -1.52
CA LEU A 87 14.32 7.82 -1.54
C LEU A 87 15.57 8.63 -1.85
N GLN A 88 16.72 8.24 -1.29
CA GLN A 88 17.99 8.87 -1.57
C GLN A 88 18.38 8.73 -3.05
N LEU A 89 18.24 7.50 -3.60
CA LEU A 89 18.47 7.24 -5.02
C LEU A 89 17.58 8.13 -5.91
N ALA A 90 16.31 8.30 -5.53
CA ALA A 90 15.41 9.19 -6.25
C ALA A 90 15.89 10.65 -6.20
N ARG A 91 16.29 11.15 -5.03
CA ARG A 91 16.81 12.53 -4.87
C ARG A 91 18.07 12.81 -5.65
N GLU A 92 18.93 11.82 -5.80
CA GLU A 92 20.20 11.96 -6.52
C GLU A 92 20.05 11.98 -8.03
N HIS A 93 19.00 11.34 -8.54
CA HIS A 93 18.91 11.08 -9.98
C HIS A 93 17.72 11.74 -10.69
N PHE A 94 16.61 12.01 -9.99
CA PHE A 94 15.45 12.62 -10.62
C PHE A 94 15.48 14.15 -10.49
N ASP A 95 15.24 14.83 -11.60
CA ASP A 95 15.10 16.29 -11.63
C ASP A 95 13.79 16.70 -10.92
N PRO A 96 13.83 17.48 -9.84
CA PRO A 96 12.63 17.90 -9.13
C PRO A 96 11.65 18.69 -10.00
N ALA A 97 12.13 19.44 -10.99
CA ALA A 97 11.28 20.23 -11.88
C ALA A 97 10.41 19.39 -12.81
N LEU A 98 10.77 18.13 -13.01
CA LEU A 98 10.06 17.19 -13.87
C LEU A 98 9.31 16.11 -13.10
N MET A 99 9.38 16.12 -11.76
CA MET A 99 8.70 15.12 -10.94
C MET A 99 7.18 15.19 -11.12
N PRO A 100 6.54 14.09 -11.55
CA PRO A 100 5.10 14.09 -11.73
C PRO A 100 4.38 14.02 -10.37
N ARG A 101 3.12 14.44 -10.35
CA ARG A 101 2.21 14.06 -9.28
C ARG A 101 1.90 12.57 -9.42
N ILE A 102 2.01 11.84 -8.32
CA ILE A 102 1.81 10.39 -8.30
C ILE A 102 0.51 10.10 -7.54
N LEU A 103 -0.35 9.28 -8.15
CA LEU A 103 -1.47 8.65 -7.47
C LEU A 103 -1.05 7.24 -7.07
N GLY A 104 -0.85 7.03 -5.76
CA GLY A 104 -0.66 5.70 -5.19
C GLY A 104 -2.01 5.09 -4.83
N VAL A 105 -2.29 3.88 -5.32
CA VAL A 105 -3.55 3.18 -5.01
C VAL A 105 -3.22 1.82 -4.42
N GLY A 106 -3.75 1.53 -3.23
CA GLY A 106 -3.55 0.26 -2.55
C GLY A 106 -4.82 -0.23 -1.86
N ASP A 107 -4.92 -1.52 -1.65
CA ASP A 107 -6.05 -2.18 -0.99
C ASP A 107 -5.65 -2.99 0.25
N THR A 108 -4.35 -3.22 0.45
CA THR A 108 -3.83 -4.03 1.54
C THR A 108 -2.92 -3.22 2.46
N VAL A 109 -3.55 -2.42 3.34
CA VAL A 109 -2.91 -1.69 4.43
C VAL A 109 -3.51 -2.18 5.74
N THR A 110 -2.66 -2.47 6.73
CA THR A 110 -3.10 -2.94 8.06
C THR A 110 -2.43 -2.18 9.18
N SER A 111 -3.15 -1.96 10.26
CA SER A 111 -2.66 -1.38 11.51
C SER A 111 -3.39 -2.02 12.69
N ASN A 112 -2.67 -2.80 13.49
CA ASN A 112 -3.24 -3.55 14.61
C ASN A 112 -2.41 -3.36 15.88
N THR A 113 -3.07 -3.16 17.00
CA THR A 113 -2.42 -3.17 18.30
C THR A 113 -2.40 -4.59 18.85
N ARG A 114 -1.23 -5.08 19.22
CA ARG A 114 -1.05 -6.40 19.86
C ARG A 114 -0.28 -6.28 21.15
N THR A 115 -0.56 -7.18 22.08
CA THR A 115 0.24 -7.32 23.28
C THR A 115 1.30 -8.39 23.04
N LEU A 116 2.56 -7.98 22.95
CA LEU A 116 3.72 -8.87 22.85
C LEU A 116 4.56 -8.69 24.11
N ASP A 117 4.88 -9.79 24.79
CA ASP A 117 5.66 -9.78 26.03
C ASP A 117 5.13 -8.82 27.11
N GLY A 118 3.80 -8.70 27.21
CA GLY A 118 3.13 -7.83 28.18
C GLY A 118 3.12 -6.33 27.78
N GLN A 119 3.67 -5.97 26.65
CA GLN A 119 3.67 -4.60 26.12
C GLN A 119 2.75 -4.48 24.91
N GLN A 120 1.99 -3.39 24.85
CA GLN A 120 1.22 -3.07 23.64
C GLN A 120 2.15 -2.56 22.54
N GLN A 121 2.11 -3.22 21.40
CA GLN A 121 2.85 -2.83 20.20
C GLN A 121 1.89 -2.57 19.06
N GLN A 122 2.11 -1.46 18.36
CA GLN A 122 1.40 -1.15 17.14
C GLN A 122 2.09 -1.83 15.97
N LEU A 123 1.44 -2.83 15.38
CA LEU A 123 1.92 -3.53 14.19
C LEU A 123 1.28 -2.92 12.96
N ARG A 124 2.10 -2.40 12.06
CA ARG A 124 1.69 -1.81 10.80
C ARG A 124 2.25 -2.61 9.65
N GLY A 125 1.39 -3.01 8.72
CA GLY A 125 1.73 -3.91 7.63
C GLY A 125 0.81 -3.78 6.43
N GLY A 126 0.72 -4.85 5.68
CA GLY A 126 0.01 -4.92 4.41
C GLY A 126 0.97 -4.80 3.22
N SER A 127 0.65 -5.51 2.14
CA SER A 127 1.52 -5.59 0.95
C SER A 127 1.67 -4.27 0.21
N ASP A 128 0.77 -3.29 0.46
CA ASP A 128 0.77 -1.99 -0.22
C ASP A 128 1.37 -0.87 0.62
N ARG A 129 1.48 -1.08 1.94
CA ARG A 129 1.99 -0.03 2.82
C ARG A 129 3.37 0.49 2.39
N GLY A 130 4.25 -0.39 1.97
CA GLY A 130 5.62 -0.02 1.60
C GLY A 130 5.65 0.97 0.44
N PHE A 131 5.03 0.64 -0.68
CA PHE A 131 5.05 1.54 -1.84
C PHE A 131 4.23 2.82 -1.61
N LEU A 132 3.10 2.75 -0.90
CA LEU A 132 2.33 3.96 -0.55
C LEU A 132 3.16 4.90 0.32
N SER A 133 3.88 4.37 1.31
CA SER A 133 4.81 5.17 2.13
C SER A 133 5.91 5.82 1.29
N LEU A 134 6.47 5.08 0.31
CA LEU A 134 7.46 5.65 -0.59
C LEU A 134 6.86 6.77 -1.46
N VAL A 135 5.65 6.58 -2.01
CA VAL A 135 4.94 7.62 -2.80
C VAL A 135 4.69 8.86 -1.96
N GLN A 136 4.26 8.71 -0.68
CA GLN A 136 4.11 9.84 0.24
C GLN A 136 5.43 10.59 0.42
N ARG A 137 6.50 9.87 0.74
CA ARG A 137 7.84 10.45 0.98
C ARG A 137 8.45 11.10 -0.27
N LEU A 138 8.17 10.57 -1.46
CA LEU A 138 8.52 11.22 -2.72
C LEU A 138 7.76 12.54 -2.87
N GLY A 139 6.46 12.57 -2.53
CA GLY A 139 5.67 13.80 -2.53
C GLY A 139 6.28 14.88 -1.62
N GLU A 140 6.65 14.50 -0.40
CA GLU A 140 7.31 15.39 0.57
C GLU A 140 8.71 15.85 0.10
N ALA A 141 9.48 14.94 -0.50
CA ALA A 141 10.87 15.22 -0.92
C ALA A 141 10.97 16.10 -2.16
N PHE A 142 9.98 16.04 -3.06
CA PHE A 142 9.96 16.75 -4.34
C PHE A 142 8.86 17.81 -4.44
N ASP A 143 8.11 18.03 -3.37
CA ASP A 143 6.95 18.94 -3.34
C ASP A 143 5.96 18.66 -4.48
N SER A 144 5.78 17.38 -4.80
CA SER A 144 4.98 16.96 -5.97
C SER A 144 3.50 16.74 -5.66
N ASN A 145 3.07 16.98 -4.41
CA ASN A 145 1.67 16.91 -3.97
C ASN A 145 0.98 15.60 -4.39
N ASN A 146 1.63 14.47 -4.07
CA ASN A 146 1.14 13.14 -4.38
C ASN A 146 -0.15 12.83 -3.63
N THR A 147 -0.94 11.90 -4.17
CA THR A 147 -2.22 11.49 -3.59
C THR A 147 -2.19 10.00 -3.29
N LEU A 148 -2.63 9.61 -2.10
CA LEU A 148 -2.72 8.21 -1.68
C LEU A 148 -4.19 7.81 -1.55
N ALA A 149 -4.60 6.81 -2.33
CA ALA A 149 -5.93 6.25 -2.32
C ALA A 149 -5.91 4.83 -1.73
N TYR A 150 -6.84 4.57 -0.84
CA TYR A 150 -7.06 3.26 -0.27
C TYR A 150 -8.41 2.69 -0.73
N ILE A 151 -8.40 1.43 -1.15
CA ILE A 151 -9.60 0.69 -1.51
C ILE A 151 -9.88 -0.31 -0.40
N ASP A 152 -11.05 -0.26 0.21
CA ASP A 152 -11.39 -1.20 1.26
C ASP A 152 -11.53 -2.63 0.70
N SER A 153 -10.65 -3.53 1.14
CA SER A 153 -10.63 -4.96 0.81
C SER A 153 -11.12 -5.84 1.96
N SER A 154 -11.69 -5.24 3.00
CA SER A 154 -12.23 -5.95 4.15
C SER A 154 -13.34 -6.91 3.75
N ASN A 155 -13.37 -8.07 4.41
CA ASN A 155 -14.27 -9.19 4.07
C ASN A 155 -14.04 -9.82 2.68
N GLY A 156 -13.00 -9.42 1.98
CA GLY A 156 -12.49 -10.06 0.78
C GLY A 156 -11.14 -10.74 1.06
N GLU A 157 -10.03 -10.13 0.59
CA GLU A 157 -8.69 -10.65 0.84
C GLU A 157 -8.26 -10.57 2.31
N VAL A 158 -8.72 -9.53 3.02
CA VAL A 158 -8.37 -9.32 4.42
C VAL A 158 -9.55 -9.60 5.33
N ALA A 159 -9.41 -10.59 6.21
CA ALA A 159 -10.44 -10.91 7.20
C ALA A 159 -10.43 -9.89 8.35
N ARG A 160 -11.16 -8.82 8.20
CA ARG A 160 -11.42 -7.79 9.22
C ARG A 160 -12.77 -7.14 8.98
N PRO A 161 -13.36 -6.45 9.98
CA PRO A 161 -14.53 -5.61 9.75
C PRO A 161 -14.24 -4.57 8.66
N GLY A 162 -15.24 -4.26 7.85
CA GLY A 162 -15.19 -3.15 6.92
C GLY A 162 -15.15 -1.81 7.64
N ILE A 163 -14.98 -0.74 6.87
CA ILE A 163 -14.99 0.62 7.39
C ILE A 163 -16.36 0.94 7.99
N ASP A 164 -16.38 1.48 9.21
CA ASP A 164 -17.61 1.88 9.90
C ASP A 164 -18.16 3.19 9.30
N LEU A 165 -19.04 3.02 8.32
CA LEU A 165 -19.72 4.14 7.66
C LEU A 165 -20.64 4.93 8.59
N ALA A 166 -21.24 4.26 9.60
CA ALA A 166 -22.12 4.92 10.55
C ALA A 166 -21.31 5.90 11.42
N HIS A 167 -20.12 5.48 11.87
CA HIS A 167 -19.22 6.36 12.61
C HIS A 167 -18.74 7.55 11.74
N LEU A 168 -18.38 7.32 10.48
CA LEU A 168 -18.01 8.40 9.55
C LEU A 168 -19.14 9.40 9.32
N GLN A 169 -20.38 8.92 9.24
CA GLN A 169 -21.55 9.81 9.16
C GLN A 169 -21.72 10.65 10.42
N CYS A 170 -21.45 10.09 11.60
CA CYS A 170 -21.45 10.85 12.84
C CYS A 170 -20.36 11.93 12.83
N CYS A 171 -19.15 11.62 12.35
CA CYS A 171 -18.07 12.61 12.23
C CYS A 171 -18.41 13.75 11.25
N THR A 172 -19.18 13.47 10.20
CA THR A 172 -19.66 14.49 9.27
C THR A 172 -20.63 15.47 9.96
N ASN A 173 -21.47 14.96 10.85
CA ASN A 173 -22.44 15.76 11.61
C ASN A 173 -21.81 16.46 12.83
N ASP A 174 -20.76 15.90 13.39
CA ASP A 174 -20.01 16.44 14.52
C ASP A 174 -18.48 16.35 14.24
N PRO A 175 -17.88 17.43 13.73
CA PRO A 175 -16.45 17.49 13.43
C PRO A 175 -15.51 17.34 14.65
N SER A 176 -16.03 17.36 15.87
CA SER A 176 -15.23 17.09 17.08
C SER A 176 -14.92 15.62 17.28
N LEU A 177 -15.65 14.73 16.61
CA LEU A 177 -15.43 13.29 16.67
C LEU A 177 -14.22 12.89 15.83
N ALA A 178 -13.36 12.04 16.41
CA ALA A 178 -12.23 11.49 15.70
C ALA A 178 -12.69 10.42 14.69
N PRO A 179 -12.23 10.45 13.42
CA PRO A 179 -12.65 9.46 12.42
C PRO A 179 -11.97 8.09 12.57
N TRP A 180 -10.89 8.02 13.31
CA TRP A 180 -10.04 6.82 13.40
C TRP A 180 -10.73 5.53 13.84
N PRO A 181 -11.74 5.54 14.74
CA PRO A 181 -12.47 4.31 15.06
C PRO A 181 -13.13 3.64 13.86
N ALA A 182 -13.50 4.41 12.83
CA ALA A 182 -14.06 3.87 11.59
C ALA A 182 -13.03 3.06 10.77
N PHE A 183 -11.75 3.28 10.98
CA PHE A 183 -10.65 2.64 10.24
C PHE A 183 -9.92 1.58 11.06
N ALA A 184 -10.61 0.97 12.02
CA ALA A 184 -10.01 -0.06 12.88
C ALA A 184 -9.40 -1.20 12.05
N GLY A 185 -8.14 -1.55 12.33
CA GLY A 185 -7.39 -2.56 11.59
C GLY A 185 -6.77 -2.07 10.25
N ILE A 186 -7.04 -0.84 9.84
CA ILE A 186 -6.48 -0.23 8.63
C ILE A 186 -5.45 0.85 8.99
N SER A 187 -5.87 1.81 9.82
CA SER A 187 -5.06 2.96 10.21
C SER A 187 -5.47 3.48 11.60
N ASP A 188 -4.72 4.43 12.14
CA ASP A 188 -4.97 5.08 13.43
C ASP A 188 -4.43 6.52 13.44
N SER A 189 -4.72 7.28 14.51
CA SER A 189 -4.30 8.69 14.63
C SER A 189 -2.79 8.90 14.64
N ALA A 190 -2.02 7.89 15.00
CA ALA A 190 -0.55 7.94 15.05
C ALA A 190 0.11 7.29 13.82
N ASP A 191 -0.68 6.90 12.82
CA ASP A 191 -0.13 6.29 11.61
C ASP A 191 0.61 7.34 10.78
N PRO A 192 1.91 7.12 10.48
CA PRO A 192 2.66 8.03 9.60
C PRO A 192 2.19 7.99 8.15
N LEU A 193 1.57 6.88 7.70
CA LEU A 193 0.96 6.79 6.38
C LEU A 193 -0.39 7.51 6.39
N LYS A 194 -0.51 8.56 5.60
CA LYS A 194 -1.73 9.35 5.44
C LYS A 194 -2.45 8.95 4.17
N LEU A 195 -3.69 8.50 4.31
CA LEU A 195 -4.54 8.15 3.19
C LEU A 195 -5.42 9.36 2.86
N ASP A 196 -5.25 9.92 1.66
CA ASP A 196 -5.97 11.14 1.24
C ASP A 196 -7.39 10.82 0.77
N VAL A 197 -7.56 9.65 0.14
CA VAL A 197 -8.85 9.19 -0.39
C VAL A 197 -9.10 7.76 0.06
N VAL A 198 -10.31 7.47 0.50
CA VAL A 198 -10.72 6.12 0.90
C VAL A 198 -11.98 5.70 0.17
N PHE A 199 -11.89 4.63 -0.60
CA PHE A 199 -13.03 4.00 -1.27
C PHE A 199 -13.67 2.98 -0.33
N CYS A 200 -14.57 3.46 0.53
CA CYS A 200 -15.24 2.65 1.56
C CYS A 200 -16.17 1.58 0.97
N GLY A 201 -16.66 1.76 -0.24
CA GLY A 201 -17.44 0.77 -1.01
C GLY A 201 -16.56 -0.25 -1.75
N GLY A 202 -15.26 -0.25 -1.48
CA GLY A 202 -14.30 -1.18 -2.06
C GLY A 202 -14.10 -1.00 -3.56
N HIS A 203 -13.74 -2.10 -4.23
CA HIS A 203 -13.38 -2.09 -5.65
C HIS A 203 -14.50 -1.60 -6.57
N ARG A 204 -15.76 -1.81 -6.24
CA ARG A 204 -16.91 -1.35 -7.06
C ARG A 204 -16.95 0.18 -7.12
N GLN A 205 -16.88 0.83 -5.97
CA GLN A 205 -16.85 2.30 -5.89
C GLN A 205 -15.62 2.88 -6.62
N TYR A 206 -14.48 2.24 -6.46
CA TYR A 206 -13.25 2.62 -7.13
C TYR A 206 -13.40 2.55 -8.66
N VAL A 207 -13.88 1.43 -9.20
CA VAL A 207 -14.07 1.24 -10.64
C VAL A 207 -15.09 2.24 -11.19
N GLU A 208 -16.25 2.39 -10.56
CA GLU A 208 -17.28 3.35 -10.97
C GLU A 208 -16.74 4.78 -11.02
N PHE A 209 -15.97 5.18 -10.00
CA PHE A 209 -15.35 6.50 -9.94
C PHE A 209 -14.39 6.74 -11.10
N PHE A 210 -13.48 5.81 -11.37
CA PHE A 210 -12.49 5.98 -12.43
C PHE A 210 -13.08 5.83 -13.83
N CYS A 211 -14.10 5.01 -14.04
CA CYS A 211 -14.85 4.96 -15.28
C CYS A 211 -15.54 6.30 -15.56
N ALA A 212 -16.25 6.85 -14.58
CA ALA A 212 -16.90 8.15 -14.74
C ALA A 212 -15.89 9.29 -15.00
N LEU A 213 -14.73 9.23 -14.35
CA LEU A 213 -13.65 10.18 -14.60
C LEU A 213 -13.12 10.10 -16.03
N ALA A 214 -12.90 8.88 -16.54
CA ALA A 214 -12.45 8.66 -17.91
C ALA A 214 -13.46 9.13 -18.96
N GLU A 215 -14.74 8.83 -18.76
CA GLU A 215 -15.82 9.30 -19.62
C GLU A 215 -15.89 10.82 -19.67
N GLY A 216 -15.76 11.49 -18.52
CA GLY A 216 -15.72 12.97 -18.43
C GLY A 216 -14.48 13.58 -19.10
N TYR A 217 -13.41 12.82 -19.27
CA TYR A 217 -12.19 13.28 -19.93
C TYR A 217 -12.25 13.16 -21.47
N VAL A 218 -12.90 12.10 -21.97
CA VAL A 218 -13.06 11.86 -23.41
C VAL A 218 -14.07 12.85 -24.06
N GLY A 219 -14.94 13.47 -23.24
CA GLY A 219 -15.94 14.44 -23.69
C GLY A 219 -15.45 15.91 -23.73
N ARG A 220 -14.18 16.17 -23.51
CA ARG A 220 -13.53 17.49 -23.61
C ARG A 220 -12.53 17.52 -24.75
#